data_7a3c654f3fef7934c9c57628e5a75143
#
_entry.id   7a3c654f3fef7934c9c57628e5a75143
#
_cell.length_a   1.000
_cell.length_b   1.000
_cell.length_c   1.000
_cell.angle_alpha   90.00
_cell.angle_beta   90.00
_cell.angle_gamma   90.00
#
_symmetry.space_group_name_H-M   'P 1'
#
loop_
_entity.id
_entity.type
_entity.pdbx_description
1 polymer ?
#
loop_
_entity_poly.entity_id
_entity_poly.type
_entity_poly.pdbx_seq_one_letter_code
_entity_poly.pdbx_strand_id
1 'polypeptide(L)'
;MREAGALARATASRQFKRWTKGAEGSPVSEGDIVVNEFLYERLSTLVNAAAWLSEESHDRPPDRTLPLVWIVDPIDGTRAYISGRADWTISVALAEHGRPVIAAVYGPVTDELFLALRGGGATLNGTPIGATPGKTLAGARLAGPKRYLERLSNMSPGIVAQPKVHSLALRIARVAQGALEAAFASAGSHDWDLAAADLLVHEAGGALTDFTGHPLKYNEPQAAHGALIAAGHARHAALLELVRDRETEFASA
;
A
#
# COMPACT_ATOMS: atom_id res chain seq x y z
N MET A 1 7.39 3.09 -14.19
CA MET A 1 6.23 3.69 -13.50
C MET A 1 5.48 4.72 -14.35
N ARG A 2 6.10 5.79 -14.85
CA ARG A 2 5.39 6.85 -15.63
C ARG A 2 4.79 6.35 -16.93
N GLU A 3 5.46 5.46 -17.67
CA GLU A 3 4.92 4.80 -18.86
C GLU A 3 3.69 3.93 -18.53
N ALA A 4 3.76 3.15 -17.46
CA ALA A 4 2.63 2.36 -16.96
C ALA A 4 1.43 3.25 -16.59
N GLY A 5 1.68 4.36 -15.91
CA GLY A 5 0.65 5.36 -15.58
C GLY A 5 0.04 6.04 -16.80
N ALA A 6 0.85 6.35 -17.82
CA ALA A 6 0.35 6.89 -19.10
C ALA A 6 -0.57 5.88 -19.79
N LEU A 7 -0.19 4.60 -19.78
CA LEU A 7 -0.99 3.50 -20.33
C LEU A 7 -2.32 3.34 -19.59
N ALA A 8 -2.31 3.34 -18.24
CA ALA A 8 -3.52 3.30 -17.44
C ALA A 8 -4.46 4.47 -17.74
N ARG A 9 -3.93 5.70 -17.81
CA ARG A 9 -4.71 6.89 -18.15
C ARG A 9 -5.28 6.85 -19.56
N ALA A 10 -4.50 6.39 -20.53
CA ALA A 10 -4.97 6.22 -21.92
C ALA A 10 -6.11 5.19 -21.99
N THR A 11 -6.04 4.10 -21.21
CA THR A 11 -7.13 3.12 -21.11
C THR A 11 -8.37 3.74 -20.49
N ALA A 12 -8.22 4.52 -19.40
CA ALA A 12 -9.35 5.19 -18.73
C ALA A 12 -10.04 6.25 -19.60
N SER A 13 -9.34 6.86 -20.56
CA SER A 13 -9.88 7.91 -21.44
C SER A 13 -10.81 7.39 -22.56
N ARG A 14 -10.90 6.09 -22.74
CA ARG A 14 -11.75 5.40 -23.73
C ARG A 14 -12.79 4.54 -23.01
N GLN A 15 -13.78 4.03 -23.76
CA GLN A 15 -14.65 2.99 -23.24
C GLN A 15 -13.82 1.71 -23.05
N PHE A 16 -13.73 1.20 -21.79
CA PHE A 16 -12.95 0.03 -21.43
C PHE A 16 -13.82 -1.03 -20.73
N LYS A 17 -13.40 -2.28 -20.78
CA LYS A 17 -14.09 -3.39 -20.15
C LYS A 17 -13.84 -3.37 -18.63
N ARG A 18 -14.88 -3.75 -17.89
CA ARG A 18 -14.83 -3.93 -16.43
C ARG A 18 -15.67 -5.14 -16.04
N TRP A 19 -15.21 -5.88 -15.06
CA TRP A 19 -15.88 -7.07 -14.52
C TRP A 19 -15.56 -7.23 -13.04
N THR A 20 -16.03 -8.29 -12.42
CA THR A 20 -15.71 -8.64 -11.03
C THR A 20 -15.01 -9.99 -10.98
N LYS A 21 -14.08 -10.16 -10.04
CA LYS A 21 -13.37 -11.41 -9.75
C LYS A 21 -13.58 -11.85 -8.30
N GLY A 22 -13.39 -13.15 -8.05
CA GLY A 22 -13.50 -13.74 -6.71
C GLY A 22 -14.93 -13.78 -6.17
N ALA A 23 -15.12 -14.47 -5.06
CA ALA A 23 -16.42 -14.60 -4.38
C ALA A 23 -16.93 -13.27 -3.81
N GLU A 24 -16.02 -12.36 -3.48
CA GLU A 24 -16.32 -11.04 -2.92
C GLU A 24 -16.65 -9.98 -3.99
N GLY A 25 -16.57 -10.33 -5.27
CA GLY A 25 -16.91 -9.43 -6.37
C GLY A 25 -15.96 -8.24 -6.49
N SER A 26 -14.66 -8.43 -6.29
CA SER A 26 -13.65 -7.37 -6.46
C SER A 26 -13.65 -6.85 -7.89
N PRO A 27 -13.72 -5.53 -8.12
CA PRO A 27 -13.73 -4.98 -9.46
C PRO A 27 -12.37 -5.13 -10.13
N VAL A 28 -12.41 -5.45 -11.41
CA VAL A 28 -11.25 -5.48 -12.31
C VAL A 28 -11.58 -4.69 -13.56
N SER A 29 -10.62 -4.02 -14.14
CA SER A 29 -10.78 -3.33 -15.41
C SER A 29 -9.74 -3.77 -16.44
N GLU A 30 -9.98 -3.43 -17.69
CA GLU A 30 -9.00 -3.61 -18.77
C GLU A 30 -7.68 -2.92 -18.45
N GLY A 31 -7.73 -1.81 -17.67
CA GLY A 31 -6.55 -1.08 -17.23
C GLY A 31 -5.64 -1.91 -16.33
N ASP A 32 -6.22 -2.68 -15.39
CA ASP A 32 -5.46 -3.55 -14.49
C ASP A 32 -4.65 -4.58 -15.28
N ILE A 33 -5.30 -5.23 -16.28
CA ILE A 33 -4.65 -6.25 -17.11
C ILE A 33 -3.55 -5.67 -17.99
N VAL A 34 -3.83 -4.59 -18.70
CA VAL A 34 -2.87 -3.97 -19.63
C VAL A 34 -1.64 -3.41 -18.89
N VAL A 35 -1.85 -2.82 -17.72
CA VAL A 35 -0.74 -2.34 -16.87
C VAL A 35 0.05 -3.51 -16.29
N ASN A 36 -0.63 -4.58 -15.86
CA ASN A 36 0.03 -5.79 -15.36
C ASN A 36 0.98 -6.40 -16.40
N GLU A 37 0.50 -6.63 -17.62
CA GLU A 37 1.31 -7.20 -18.70
C GLU A 37 2.50 -6.28 -19.05
N PHE A 38 2.26 -4.98 -19.16
CA PHE A 38 3.33 -4.01 -19.41
C PHE A 38 4.41 -4.05 -18.33
N LEU A 39 4.03 -4.06 -17.05
CA LEU A 39 4.96 -4.13 -15.94
C LEU A 39 5.72 -5.47 -15.92
N TYR A 40 5.03 -6.58 -16.18
CA TYR A 40 5.66 -7.89 -16.28
C TYR A 40 6.76 -7.91 -17.34
N GLU A 41 6.45 -7.45 -18.56
CA GLU A 41 7.44 -7.40 -19.66
C GLU A 41 8.66 -6.55 -19.31
N ARG A 42 8.45 -5.40 -18.65
CA ARG A 42 9.54 -4.48 -18.32
C ARG A 42 10.38 -4.95 -17.13
N LEU A 43 9.73 -5.41 -16.06
CA LEU A 43 10.40 -5.73 -14.80
C LEU A 43 11.12 -7.09 -14.86
N SER A 44 10.57 -8.08 -15.58
CA SER A 44 11.22 -9.38 -15.77
C SER A 44 12.54 -9.28 -16.51
N THR A 45 12.74 -8.28 -17.36
CA THR A 45 14.02 -8.04 -18.03
C THR A 45 15.06 -7.35 -17.14
N LEU A 46 14.65 -6.67 -16.08
CA LEU A 46 15.56 -6.00 -15.14
C LEU A 46 16.18 -6.98 -14.14
N VAL A 47 15.40 -7.98 -13.69
CA VAL A 47 15.83 -8.99 -12.73
C VAL A 47 15.32 -10.34 -13.19
N ASN A 48 16.09 -11.03 -14.05
CA ASN A 48 15.68 -12.27 -14.69
C ASN A 48 15.41 -13.43 -13.71
N ALA A 49 15.97 -13.39 -12.50
CA ALA A 49 15.82 -14.44 -11.49
C ALA A 49 14.77 -14.10 -10.41
N ALA A 50 13.90 -13.11 -10.65
CA ALA A 50 12.83 -12.78 -9.72
C ALA A 50 11.52 -13.48 -10.09
N ALA A 51 10.84 -14.04 -9.10
CA ALA A 51 9.47 -14.49 -9.22
C ALA A 51 8.52 -13.32 -9.45
N TRP A 52 7.27 -13.62 -9.83
CA TRP A 52 6.24 -12.61 -10.04
C TRP A 52 5.01 -12.90 -9.18
N LEU A 53 4.61 -11.94 -8.37
CA LEU A 53 3.40 -11.95 -7.57
C LEU A 53 2.59 -10.68 -7.87
N SER A 54 1.42 -10.81 -8.46
CA SER A 54 0.56 -9.67 -8.79
C SER A 54 -0.90 -9.99 -8.49
N GLU A 55 -1.67 -8.95 -8.19
CA GLU A 55 -3.12 -9.05 -8.04
C GLU A 55 -3.80 -9.67 -9.26
N GLU A 56 -3.27 -9.45 -10.48
CA GLU A 56 -3.86 -9.88 -11.74
C GLU A 56 -3.18 -11.12 -12.38
N SER A 57 -2.35 -11.85 -11.63
CA SER A 57 -1.60 -12.99 -12.16
C SER A 57 -1.95 -14.31 -11.48
N HIS A 58 -3.24 -14.62 -11.37
CA HIS A 58 -3.71 -15.89 -10.78
C HIS A 58 -3.18 -17.14 -11.49
N ASP A 59 -2.93 -17.05 -12.81
CA ASP A 59 -2.44 -18.17 -13.62
C ASP A 59 -0.91 -18.33 -13.57
N ARG A 60 -0.22 -17.45 -12.85
CA ARG A 60 1.25 -17.47 -12.70
C ARG A 60 1.61 -17.44 -11.21
N PRO A 61 1.40 -18.53 -10.49
CA PRO A 61 1.78 -18.57 -9.08
C PRO A 61 3.28 -18.28 -8.94
N PRO A 62 3.69 -17.47 -7.94
CA PRO A 62 5.10 -17.15 -7.76
C PRO A 62 5.91 -18.40 -7.43
N ASP A 63 7.10 -18.52 -8.02
CA ASP A 63 8.08 -19.52 -7.59
C ASP A 63 8.68 -19.07 -6.24
N ARG A 64 8.12 -19.60 -5.16
CA ARG A 64 8.51 -19.24 -3.79
C ARG A 64 9.89 -19.78 -3.40
N THR A 65 10.56 -20.57 -4.27
CA THR A 65 11.93 -21.01 -4.06
C THR A 65 12.95 -19.94 -4.45
N LEU A 66 12.53 -18.95 -5.28
CA LEU A 66 13.38 -17.84 -5.66
C LEU A 66 13.50 -16.82 -4.52
N PRO A 67 14.71 -16.31 -4.24
CA PRO A 67 14.91 -15.34 -3.17
C PRO A 67 14.30 -13.98 -3.47
N LEU A 68 14.17 -13.63 -4.75
CA LEU A 68 13.65 -12.36 -5.23
C LEU A 68 12.25 -12.54 -5.82
N VAL A 69 11.36 -11.60 -5.52
CA VAL A 69 10.02 -11.56 -6.09
C VAL A 69 9.59 -10.12 -6.37
N TRP A 70 9.10 -9.87 -7.58
CA TRP A 70 8.32 -8.67 -7.88
C TRP A 70 6.92 -8.82 -7.30
N ILE A 71 6.50 -7.84 -6.51
CA ILE A 71 5.16 -7.76 -5.91
C ILE A 71 4.47 -6.53 -6.49
N VAL A 72 3.36 -6.73 -7.18
CA VAL A 72 2.76 -5.71 -8.03
C VAL A 72 1.26 -5.61 -7.84
N ASP A 73 0.78 -4.39 -7.62
CA ASP A 73 -0.60 -4.00 -7.86
C ASP A 73 -0.63 -3.04 -9.07
N PRO A 74 -1.17 -3.48 -10.20
CA PRO A 74 -1.23 -2.64 -11.40
C PRO A 74 -2.12 -1.41 -11.23
N ILE A 75 -3.21 -1.51 -10.45
CA ILE A 75 -4.09 -0.38 -10.12
C ILE A 75 -4.66 -0.56 -8.71
N ASP A 76 -3.87 -0.23 -7.68
CA ASP A 76 -4.39 -0.13 -6.31
C ASP A 76 -5.43 0.99 -6.23
N GLY A 77 -6.64 0.60 -5.87
CA GLY A 77 -7.81 1.47 -5.89
C GLY A 77 -8.60 1.41 -7.19
N THR A 78 -8.80 0.23 -7.79
CA THR A 78 -9.58 0.00 -9.03
C THR A 78 -10.95 0.67 -9.01
N ARG A 79 -11.63 0.74 -7.86
CA ARG A 79 -12.91 1.46 -7.74
C ARG A 79 -12.76 2.97 -8.00
N ALA A 80 -11.68 3.57 -7.52
CA ALA A 80 -11.38 4.99 -7.78
C ALA A 80 -11.05 5.20 -9.27
N TYR A 81 -10.22 4.33 -9.84
CA TYR A 81 -9.87 4.34 -11.26
C TYR A 81 -11.12 4.27 -12.16
N ILE A 82 -12.00 3.29 -11.94
CA ILE A 82 -13.24 3.10 -12.70
C ILE A 82 -14.18 4.31 -12.56
N SER A 83 -14.15 5.00 -11.42
CA SER A 83 -15.00 6.15 -11.11
C SER A 83 -14.38 7.49 -11.54
N GLY A 84 -13.23 7.49 -12.22
CA GLY A 84 -12.54 8.71 -12.66
C GLY A 84 -11.98 9.57 -11.52
N ARG A 85 -11.73 9.00 -10.35
CA ARG A 85 -11.11 9.68 -9.21
C ARG A 85 -9.60 9.75 -9.38
N ALA A 86 -8.95 10.56 -8.55
CA ALA A 86 -7.50 10.74 -8.61
C ALA A 86 -6.72 9.84 -7.63
N ASP A 87 -7.39 9.23 -6.65
CA ASP A 87 -6.78 8.53 -5.53
C ASP A 87 -6.61 7.01 -5.76
N TRP A 88 -5.99 6.67 -6.90
CA TRP A 88 -5.51 5.35 -7.24
C TRP A 88 -4.03 5.39 -7.63
N THR A 89 -3.32 4.28 -7.48
CA THR A 89 -1.88 4.21 -7.76
C THR A 89 -1.49 2.91 -8.44
N ILE A 90 -0.28 2.89 -9.00
CA ILE A 90 0.44 1.69 -9.39
C ILE A 90 1.45 1.42 -8.28
N SER A 91 1.45 0.21 -7.73
CA SER A 91 2.31 -0.21 -6.63
C SER A 91 3.25 -1.33 -7.09
N VAL A 92 4.56 -1.15 -6.92
CA VAL A 92 5.59 -2.10 -7.32
C VAL A 92 6.65 -2.20 -6.24
N ALA A 93 6.94 -3.42 -5.78
CA ALA A 93 8.07 -3.71 -4.92
C ALA A 93 8.91 -4.86 -5.47
N LEU A 94 10.22 -4.81 -5.26
CA LEU A 94 11.07 -6.00 -5.30
C LEU A 94 11.33 -6.40 -3.86
N ALA A 95 10.99 -7.63 -3.51
CA ALA A 95 11.28 -8.21 -2.20
C ALA A 95 12.36 -9.27 -2.31
N GLU A 96 13.24 -9.31 -1.31
CA GLU A 96 14.29 -10.31 -1.12
C GLU A 96 14.05 -11.05 0.19
N HIS A 97 13.91 -12.37 0.15
CA HIS A 97 13.63 -13.21 1.32
C HIS A 97 12.44 -12.68 2.15
N GLY A 98 11.37 -12.29 1.46
CA GLY A 98 10.14 -11.77 2.08
C GLY A 98 10.24 -10.37 2.65
N ARG A 99 11.26 -9.58 2.30
CA ARG A 99 11.44 -8.19 2.74
C ARG A 99 11.61 -7.27 1.55
N PRO A 100 10.84 -6.18 1.41
CA PRO A 100 11.02 -5.24 0.31
C PRO A 100 12.41 -4.59 0.34
N VAL A 101 13.03 -4.47 -0.85
CA VAL A 101 14.34 -3.85 -1.07
C VAL A 101 14.27 -2.64 -1.99
N ILE A 102 13.30 -2.64 -2.92
CA ILE A 102 13.00 -1.53 -3.81
C ILE A 102 11.48 -1.30 -3.76
N ALA A 103 11.05 -0.06 -3.74
CA ALA A 103 9.65 0.31 -3.77
C ALA A 103 9.37 1.48 -4.70
N ALA A 104 8.25 1.39 -5.41
CA ALA A 104 7.69 2.48 -6.20
C ALA A 104 6.16 2.49 -6.05
N VAL A 105 5.61 3.61 -5.60
CA VAL A 105 4.16 3.89 -5.65
C VAL A 105 3.97 5.12 -6.50
N TYR A 106 3.14 5.03 -7.54
CA TYR A 106 2.93 6.13 -8.49
C TYR A 106 1.46 6.47 -8.63
N GLY A 107 1.10 7.71 -8.35
CA GLY A 107 -0.22 8.30 -8.60
C GLY A 107 -0.26 9.00 -9.95
N PRO A 108 -0.78 8.38 -11.03
CA PRO A 108 -0.68 8.95 -12.38
C PRO A 108 -1.50 10.20 -12.61
N VAL A 109 -2.54 10.45 -11.82
CA VAL A 109 -3.40 11.64 -11.96
C VAL A 109 -2.74 12.87 -11.34
N THR A 110 -2.04 12.68 -10.21
CA THR A 110 -1.36 13.75 -9.46
C THR A 110 0.12 13.88 -9.83
N ASP A 111 0.63 12.95 -10.67
CA ASP A 111 2.05 12.81 -11.03
C ASP A 111 2.98 12.73 -9.81
N GLU A 112 2.56 11.97 -8.79
CA GLU A 112 3.30 11.72 -7.57
C GLU A 112 4.00 10.36 -7.65
N LEU A 113 5.33 10.38 -7.74
CA LEU A 113 6.16 9.17 -7.75
C LEU A 113 6.91 9.07 -6.42
N PHE A 114 6.48 8.16 -5.56
CA PHE A 114 7.17 7.76 -4.34
C PHE A 114 8.16 6.64 -4.67
N LEU A 115 9.39 6.77 -4.22
CA LEU A 115 10.45 5.77 -4.39
C LEU A 115 11.16 5.54 -3.06
N ALA A 116 11.51 4.28 -2.78
CA ALA A 116 12.40 3.93 -1.70
C ALA A 116 13.36 2.80 -2.12
N LEU A 117 14.55 2.83 -1.53
CA LEU A 117 15.55 1.79 -1.62
C LEU A 117 15.96 1.45 -0.18
N ARG A 118 16.08 0.16 0.15
CA ARG A 118 16.50 -0.26 1.50
C ARG A 118 17.84 0.37 1.88
N GLY A 119 17.85 1.13 2.98
CA GLY A 119 19.00 1.91 3.46
C GLY A 119 19.31 3.17 2.65
N GLY A 120 18.46 3.52 1.66
CA GLY A 120 18.65 4.67 0.78
C GLY A 120 17.68 5.82 1.05
N GLY A 121 16.74 5.64 1.99
CA GLY A 121 15.69 6.61 2.28
C GLY A 121 14.53 6.56 1.28
N ALA A 122 13.55 7.44 1.51
CA ALA A 122 12.36 7.59 0.68
C ALA A 122 12.28 8.98 0.04
N THR A 123 11.73 9.05 -1.17
CA THR A 123 11.57 10.30 -1.93
C THR A 123 10.18 10.40 -2.55
N LEU A 124 9.71 11.64 -2.73
CA LEU A 124 8.57 11.99 -3.59
C LEU A 124 9.06 12.89 -4.73
N ASN A 125 8.90 12.43 -5.96
CA ASN A 125 9.40 13.12 -7.16
C ASN A 125 10.88 13.54 -7.01
N GLY A 126 11.71 12.68 -6.41
CA GLY A 126 13.14 12.92 -6.18
C GLY A 126 13.47 13.79 -4.96
N THR A 127 12.49 14.37 -4.28
CA THR A 127 12.69 15.13 -3.03
C THR A 127 12.61 14.17 -1.84
N PRO A 128 13.59 14.15 -0.92
CA PRO A 128 13.53 13.34 0.30
C PRO A 128 12.27 13.63 1.13
N ILE A 129 11.65 12.59 1.66
CA ILE A 129 10.47 12.66 2.52
C ILE A 129 10.73 11.97 3.86
N GLY A 130 9.92 12.28 4.87
CA GLY A 130 10.00 11.67 6.20
C GLY A 130 8.65 11.65 6.90
N ALA A 131 8.39 10.58 7.63
CA ALA A 131 7.24 10.48 8.50
C ALA A 131 7.31 11.53 9.63
N THR A 132 6.15 12.05 10.04
CA THR A 132 6.12 13.09 11.09
C THR A 132 6.66 12.55 12.41
N PRO A 133 7.58 13.28 13.07
CA PRO A 133 8.09 12.90 14.37
C PRO A 133 7.05 13.12 15.49
N GLY A 134 7.35 12.61 16.69
CA GLY A 134 6.52 12.79 17.87
C GLY A 134 5.46 11.72 18.07
N LYS A 135 4.92 11.67 19.31
CA LYS A 135 3.97 10.63 19.77
C LYS A 135 2.55 11.14 20.02
N THR A 136 2.34 12.45 19.96
CA THR A 136 1.06 13.08 20.29
C THR A 136 -0.02 12.66 19.30
N LEU A 137 -1.17 12.21 19.81
CA LEU A 137 -2.34 11.84 19.03
C LEU A 137 -3.35 12.99 18.88
N ALA A 138 -3.39 13.93 19.80
CA ALA A 138 -4.22 15.13 19.68
C ALA A 138 -3.77 15.97 18.48
N GLY A 139 -4.70 16.27 17.56
CA GLY A 139 -4.43 16.94 16.29
C GLY A 139 -3.86 16.04 15.20
N ALA A 140 -3.57 14.76 15.48
CA ALA A 140 -3.02 13.84 14.49
C ALA A 140 -4.06 13.52 13.39
N ARG A 141 -3.65 13.67 12.13
CA ARG A 141 -4.45 13.35 10.92
C ARG A 141 -4.32 11.86 10.63
N LEU A 142 -5.40 11.13 10.83
CA LEU A 142 -5.45 9.69 10.67
C LEU A 142 -6.37 9.29 9.52
N ALA A 143 -5.96 8.34 8.70
CA ALA A 143 -6.77 7.74 7.65
C ALA A 143 -6.90 6.23 7.83
N GLY A 144 -8.07 5.68 7.52
CA GLY A 144 -8.33 4.24 7.67
C GLY A 144 -9.81 3.90 7.59
N PRO A 145 -10.17 2.65 7.97
CA PRO A 145 -11.56 2.26 8.09
C PRO A 145 -12.31 3.16 9.08
N LYS A 146 -13.49 3.63 8.70
CA LYS A 146 -14.30 4.57 9.50
C LYS A 146 -14.46 4.08 10.95
N ARG A 147 -14.78 2.80 11.13
CA ARG A 147 -14.95 2.16 12.45
C ARG A 147 -13.69 2.25 13.32
N TYR A 148 -12.49 2.15 12.71
CA TYR A 148 -11.23 2.26 13.46
C TYR A 148 -11.03 3.69 13.94
N LEU A 149 -11.27 4.67 13.08
CA LEU A 149 -11.11 6.08 13.40
C LEU A 149 -12.10 6.54 14.47
N GLU A 150 -13.36 6.08 14.42
CA GLU A 150 -14.36 6.34 15.44
C GLU A 150 -13.96 5.78 16.81
N ARG A 151 -13.51 4.53 16.87
CA ARG A 151 -13.00 3.92 18.11
C ARG A 151 -11.80 4.64 18.67
N LEU A 152 -10.80 4.93 17.83
CA LEU A 152 -9.61 5.69 18.22
C LEU A 152 -9.96 7.08 18.74
N SER A 153 -10.91 7.76 18.12
CA SER A 153 -11.38 9.07 18.58
C SER A 153 -12.04 9.03 19.96
N ASN A 154 -12.74 7.93 20.28
CA ASN A 154 -13.32 7.70 21.61
C ASN A 154 -12.25 7.43 22.66
N MET A 155 -11.17 6.73 22.29
CA MET A 155 -10.05 6.38 23.18
C MET A 155 -9.05 7.52 23.35
N SER A 156 -8.85 8.33 22.33
CA SER A 156 -7.94 9.48 22.32
C SER A 156 -8.60 10.67 21.63
N PRO A 157 -9.32 11.52 22.41
CA PRO A 157 -9.97 12.70 21.87
C PRO A 157 -8.98 13.67 21.19
N GLY A 158 -9.44 14.32 20.11
CA GLY A 158 -8.64 15.27 19.34
C GLY A 158 -7.95 14.68 18.11
N ILE A 159 -8.08 13.39 17.83
CA ILE A 159 -7.70 12.79 16.55
C ILE A 159 -8.54 13.40 15.43
N VAL A 160 -7.88 13.72 14.30
CA VAL A 160 -8.52 14.31 13.11
C VAL A 160 -8.65 13.25 12.02
N ALA A 161 -9.85 12.66 11.92
CA ALA A 161 -10.14 11.69 10.87
C ALA A 161 -10.07 12.35 9.49
N GLN A 162 -9.33 11.74 8.56
CA GLN A 162 -9.19 12.24 7.20
C GLN A 162 -10.16 11.53 6.23
N PRO A 163 -10.48 12.17 5.10
CA PRO A 163 -11.27 11.54 4.06
C PRO A 163 -10.67 10.21 3.59
N LYS A 164 -11.56 9.32 3.11
CA LYS A 164 -11.13 8.03 2.56
C LYS A 164 -10.22 8.22 1.36
N VAL A 165 -9.05 7.60 1.40
CA VAL A 165 -8.16 7.37 0.25
C VAL A 165 -8.41 5.95 -0.24
N HIS A 166 -8.75 5.76 -1.51
CA HIS A 166 -9.17 4.46 -2.05
C HIS A 166 -7.98 3.52 -2.25
N SER A 167 -6.86 4.04 -2.75
CA SER A 167 -5.59 3.30 -2.81
C SER A 167 -5.03 3.12 -1.40
N LEU A 168 -4.77 1.87 -1.01
CA LEU A 168 -4.16 1.56 0.29
C LEU A 168 -2.68 1.93 0.28
N ALA A 169 -1.96 1.62 -0.82
CA ALA A 169 -0.57 2.01 -0.97
C ALA A 169 -0.38 3.53 -0.88
N LEU A 170 -1.26 4.33 -1.53
CA LEU A 170 -1.21 5.79 -1.42
C LEU A 170 -1.47 6.27 0.01
N ARG A 171 -2.47 5.69 0.68
CA ARG A 171 -2.80 6.04 2.07
C ARG A 171 -1.60 5.84 2.99
N ILE A 172 -0.90 4.73 2.85
CA ILE A 172 0.31 4.43 3.63
C ILE A 172 1.47 5.32 3.18
N ALA A 173 1.67 5.57 1.88
CA ALA A 173 2.69 6.48 1.37
C ALA A 173 2.52 7.92 1.87
N ARG A 174 1.28 8.37 2.15
CA ARG A 174 1.02 9.67 2.79
C ARG A 174 1.57 9.76 4.22
N VAL A 175 1.75 8.64 4.91
CA VAL A 175 2.46 8.59 6.20
C VAL A 175 3.96 8.81 5.98
N ALA A 176 4.55 8.14 4.98
CA ALA A 176 5.95 8.34 4.62
C ALA A 176 6.24 9.81 4.21
N GLN A 177 5.29 10.47 3.55
CA GLN A 177 5.37 11.88 3.17
C GLN A 177 5.19 12.84 4.35
N GLY A 178 4.63 12.40 5.48
CA GLY A 178 4.24 13.28 6.59
C GLY A 178 2.91 14.04 6.35
N ALA A 179 2.16 13.68 5.31
CA ALA A 179 0.82 14.24 5.04
C ALA A 179 -0.25 13.64 5.96
N LEU A 180 -0.01 12.43 6.47
CA LEU A 180 -0.79 11.77 7.52
C LEU A 180 0.15 11.44 8.69
N GLU A 181 -0.37 11.53 9.89
CA GLU A 181 0.33 11.09 11.09
C GLU A 181 0.24 9.59 11.29
N ALA A 182 -0.87 8.96 10.85
CA ALA A 182 -0.98 7.51 10.81
C ALA A 182 -2.02 7.06 9.75
N ALA A 183 -1.86 5.82 9.31
CA ALA A 183 -2.80 5.11 8.45
C ALA A 183 -3.10 3.73 9.00
N PHE A 184 -4.34 3.28 8.82
CA PHE A 184 -4.82 1.97 9.21
C PHE A 184 -5.33 1.20 8.01
N ALA A 185 -5.11 -0.12 8.01
CA ALA A 185 -5.74 -1.05 7.08
C ALA A 185 -6.56 -2.09 7.86
N SER A 186 -7.69 -2.49 7.30
CA SER A 186 -8.46 -3.64 7.82
C SER A 186 -7.77 -4.95 7.46
N ALA A 187 -8.12 -6.01 8.16
CA ALA A 187 -7.72 -7.35 7.77
C ALA A 187 -8.17 -7.67 6.33
N GLY A 188 -7.40 -8.53 5.65
CA GLY A 188 -7.64 -8.94 4.28
C GLY A 188 -6.88 -8.12 3.23
N SER A 189 -6.00 -7.18 3.62
CA SER A 189 -5.07 -6.52 2.68
C SER A 189 -4.01 -7.50 2.22
N HIS A 190 -3.62 -7.43 0.96
CA HIS A 190 -2.69 -8.38 0.35
C HIS A 190 -1.28 -7.81 0.21
N ASP A 191 -0.32 -8.69 -0.11
CA ASP A 191 1.08 -8.32 -0.31
C ASP A 191 1.26 -7.17 -1.30
N TRP A 192 0.51 -7.17 -2.41
CA TRP A 192 0.61 -6.16 -3.47
C TRP A 192 0.09 -4.79 -3.05
N ASP A 193 -0.89 -4.71 -2.14
CA ASP A 193 -1.38 -3.45 -1.55
C ASP A 193 -0.33 -2.78 -0.64
N LEU A 194 0.61 -3.58 -0.08
CA LEU A 194 1.38 -3.22 1.09
C LEU A 194 2.88 -3.11 0.86
N ALA A 195 3.49 -4.04 0.10
CA ALA A 195 4.94 -4.22 0.09
C ALA A 195 5.74 -2.97 -0.30
N ALA A 196 5.28 -2.21 -1.29
CA ALA A 196 5.95 -0.97 -1.69
C ALA A 196 5.77 0.13 -0.63
N ALA A 197 4.55 0.28 -0.12
CA ALA A 197 4.24 1.30 0.87
C ALA A 197 4.90 1.04 2.23
N ASP A 198 5.11 -0.21 2.61
CA ASP A 198 5.85 -0.61 3.80
C ASP A 198 7.30 -0.12 3.75
N LEU A 199 8.02 -0.40 2.65
CA LEU A 199 9.38 0.10 2.49
C LEU A 199 9.43 1.64 2.50
N LEU A 200 8.46 2.31 1.85
CA LEU A 200 8.38 3.77 1.88
C LEU A 200 8.28 4.31 3.32
N VAL A 201 7.40 3.75 4.13
CA VAL A 201 7.23 4.17 5.53
C VAL A 201 8.48 3.86 6.34
N HIS A 202 9.07 2.67 6.17
CA HIS A 202 10.28 2.27 6.88
C HIS A 202 11.45 3.22 6.57
N GLU A 203 11.72 3.48 5.31
CA GLU A 203 12.80 4.37 4.85
C GLU A 203 12.55 5.86 5.17
N ALA A 204 11.29 6.22 5.43
CA ALA A 204 10.90 7.55 5.91
C ALA A 204 10.96 7.72 7.44
N GLY A 205 11.44 6.74 8.20
CA GLY A 205 11.54 6.79 9.66
C GLY A 205 10.27 6.45 10.40
N GLY A 206 9.45 5.58 9.82
CA GLY A 206 8.24 5.02 10.42
C GLY A 206 8.24 3.49 10.46
N ALA A 207 7.09 2.92 10.79
CA ALA A 207 6.86 1.48 10.79
C ALA A 207 5.45 1.17 10.29
N LEU A 208 5.32 0.05 9.59
CA LEU A 208 4.07 -0.62 9.27
C LEU A 208 4.09 -2.00 9.93
N THR A 209 3.13 -2.28 10.81
CA THR A 209 3.04 -3.56 11.53
C THR A 209 1.59 -4.01 11.67
N ASP A 210 1.39 -5.26 12.09
CA ASP A 210 0.12 -5.67 12.66
C ASP A 210 -0.16 -4.97 14.02
N PHE A 211 -1.33 -5.20 14.60
CA PHE A 211 -1.72 -4.58 15.88
C PHE A 211 -0.95 -5.14 17.09
N THR A 212 -0.17 -6.21 16.91
CA THR A 212 0.72 -6.76 17.94
C THR A 212 2.13 -6.17 17.84
N GLY A 213 2.42 -5.41 16.78
CA GLY A 213 3.71 -4.79 16.52
C GLY A 213 4.68 -5.64 15.71
N HIS A 214 4.23 -6.77 15.15
CA HIS A 214 5.07 -7.59 14.30
C HIS A 214 5.19 -6.99 12.89
N PRO A 215 6.40 -6.91 12.33
CA PRO A 215 6.61 -6.47 10.96
C PRO A 215 6.05 -7.51 9.97
N LEU A 216 5.62 -7.03 8.81
CA LEU A 216 5.09 -7.89 7.76
C LEU A 216 6.18 -8.72 7.10
N LYS A 217 5.81 -9.89 6.61
CA LYS A 217 6.62 -10.75 5.77
C LYS A 217 5.83 -11.08 4.51
N TYR A 218 6.46 -10.89 3.38
CA TYR A 218 5.84 -10.98 2.06
C TYR A 218 6.17 -12.29 1.36
N ASN A 219 5.38 -12.63 0.34
CA ASN A 219 5.52 -13.86 -0.44
C ASN A 219 5.35 -15.14 0.39
N GLU A 220 4.59 -15.08 1.48
CA GLU A 220 4.17 -16.25 2.23
C GLU A 220 2.99 -16.96 1.52
N PRO A 221 2.72 -18.25 1.81
CA PRO A 221 1.61 -18.97 1.20
C PRO A 221 0.25 -18.27 1.33
N GLN A 222 0.02 -17.56 2.42
CA GLN A 222 -1.12 -16.68 2.61
C GLN A 222 -0.66 -15.24 2.36
N ALA A 223 -1.06 -14.67 1.24
CA ALA A 223 -0.70 -13.30 0.85
C ALA A 223 -1.57 -12.21 1.53
N ALA A 224 -2.49 -12.59 2.42
CA ALA A 224 -3.39 -11.66 3.13
C ALA A 224 -2.91 -11.42 4.57
N HIS A 225 -2.97 -10.16 4.99
CA HIS A 225 -2.54 -9.71 6.31
C HIS A 225 -3.71 -9.36 7.22
N GLY A 226 -3.45 -9.31 8.54
CA GLY A 226 -4.39 -8.85 9.55
C GLY A 226 -4.65 -7.34 9.49
N ALA A 227 -5.20 -6.78 10.56
CA ALA A 227 -5.33 -5.34 10.71
C ALA A 227 -3.94 -4.70 10.92
N LEU A 228 -3.70 -3.52 10.30
CA LEU A 228 -2.38 -2.91 10.23
C LEU A 228 -2.39 -1.44 10.66
N ILE A 229 -1.23 -1.00 11.17
CA ILE A 229 -0.93 0.39 11.54
C ILE A 229 0.35 0.84 10.86
N ALA A 230 0.31 1.99 10.20
CA ALA A 230 1.48 2.72 9.69
C ALA A 230 1.57 4.08 10.38
N ALA A 231 2.75 4.43 10.91
CA ALA A 231 3.03 5.75 11.50
C ALA A 231 4.53 5.98 11.66
N GLY A 232 4.96 7.22 11.93
CA GLY A 232 6.32 7.50 12.43
C GLY A 232 6.58 6.76 13.74
N HIS A 233 7.81 6.30 13.98
CA HIS A 233 8.15 5.35 15.04
C HIS A 233 7.56 5.68 16.43
N ALA A 234 7.69 6.93 16.90
CA ALA A 234 7.21 7.29 18.23
C ALA A 234 5.69 7.27 18.35
N ARG A 235 4.97 7.66 17.28
CA ARG A 235 3.50 7.64 17.23
C ARG A 235 3.00 6.22 17.02
N HIS A 236 3.70 5.42 16.21
CA HIS A 236 3.41 4.01 16.03
C HIS A 236 3.41 3.27 17.37
N ALA A 237 4.44 3.45 18.20
CA ALA A 237 4.50 2.87 19.55
C ALA A 237 3.30 3.30 20.41
N ALA A 238 2.95 4.59 20.40
CA ALA A 238 1.80 5.11 21.17
C ALA A 238 0.46 4.54 20.67
N LEU A 239 0.31 4.34 19.36
CA LEU A 239 -0.88 3.71 18.79
C LEU A 239 -0.96 2.22 19.12
N LEU A 240 0.16 1.50 19.09
CA LEU A 240 0.20 0.10 19.51
C LEU A 240 -0.22 -0.07 20.98
N GLU A 241 0.26 0.78 21.88
CA GLU A 241 -0.17 0.77 23.28
C GLU A 241 -1.70 0.97 23.42
N LEU A 242 -2.28 1.83 22.56
CA LEU A 242 -3.70 2.12 22.60
C LEU A 242 -4.57 0.96 22.09
N VAL A 243 -4.10 0.19 21.09
CA VAL A 243 -4.86 -0.91 20.45
C VAL A 243 -4.49 -2.29 20.97
N ARG A 244 -3.38 -2.43 21.71
CA ARG A 244 -2.94 -3.69 22.29
C ARG A 244 -4.07 -4.28 23.15
N ASP A 245 -4.24 -5.58 23.10
CA ASP A 245 -5.29 -6.35 23.78
C ASP A 245 -6.74 -6.02 23.33
N ARG A 246 -6.89 -5.25 22.23
CA ARG A 246 -8.19 -4.85 21.67
C ARG A 246 -8.39 -5.25 20.22
N GLU A 247 -7.57 -6.16 19.69
CA GLU A 247 -7.67 -6.60 18.27
C GLU A 247 -9.07 -7.06 17.89
N THR A 248 -9.74 -7.82 18.78
CA THR A 248 -11.11 -8.30 18.55
C THR A 248 -12.12 -7.17 18.38
N GLU A 249 -11.92 -6.04 19.05
CA GLU A 249 -12.77 -4.86 18.91
C GLU A 249 -12.63 -4.22 17.52
N PHE A 250 -11.44 -4.30 16.91
CA PHE A 250 -11.16 -3.79 15.56
C PHE A 250 -11.44 -4.81 14.46
N ALA A 251 -11.40 -6.11 14.77
CA ALA A 251 -11.66 -7.19 13.81
C ALA A 251 -13.16 -7.43 13.57
N SER A 252 -13.99 -7.23 14.60
CA SER A 252 -15.44 -7.48 14.51
C SER A 252 -16.16 -6.33 13.79
N ALA A 253 -16.57 -6.59 12.55
CA ALA A 253 -17.79 -6.11 11.89
C ALA A 253 -17.85 -6.55 10.44
#